data_e0d74d82e530527ed9dae4ff9cb1b57e
#
_entry.id   e0d74d82e530527ed9dae4ff9cb1b57e
#
_cell.length_a   1.000
_cell.length_b   1.000
_cell.length_c   1.000
_cell.angle_alpha   90.00
_cell.angle_beta   90.00
_cell.angle_gamma   90.00
#
_symmetry.space_group_name_H-M   'P 1'
#
loop_
_entity.id
_entity.type
_entity.pdbx_description
1 polymer ?
#
loop_
_entity_poly.entity_id
_entity_poly.type
_entity_poly.pdbx_seq_one_letter_code
_entity_poly.pdbx_strand_id
1 'polypeptide(L)'
;MTDLTTRQSCLMIFIITCATKLLVLPSLIISRSGNAVWLAILIMTAIDMIFFLLIFAIKKAFPNITMREFFEKGCGKVIAKILFFVLGLLFAMKVAMLIRECYEFYTETAYVDLNWFTFLFPVGLMLGYVATKPLNAMGRSLEIFIYFIAMAIIMAFLFSVSSVDFFAFLPFVKNGMKSVLSSCLDYAFWFGDFLLLMMIMGKIKIEKNFFGKVTLSYLSAMSIVVALAFIHYSLFGAIADTYKTTIVDVTEYIPRLSTSGRFTWVIVFLWPIAEFVAMGFY
;
A
#
# COMPACT_ATOMS: atom_id res chain seq x y z
N MET A 1 -5.32 25.16 12.94
CA MET A 1 -4.88 24.05 12.07
C MET A 1 -6.13 23.28 11.67
N THR A 2 -6.40 23.15 10.39
CA THR A 2 -7.60 22.43 9.94
C THR A 2 -7.30 20.94 9.92
N ASP A 3 -8.09 20.18 10.68
CA ASP A 3 -7.95 18.73 10.80
C ASP A 3 -8.38 18.01 9.51
N LEU A 4 -7.91 16.79 9.30
CA LEU A 4 -8.39 15.93 8.22
C LEU A 4 -9.86 15.55 8.46
N THR A 5 -10.64 15.61 7.39
CA THR A 5 -12.02 15.11 7.40
C THR A 5 -12.04 13.58 7.40
N THR A 6 -13.17 12.99 7.80
CA THR A 6 -13.38 11.53 7.70
C THR A 6 -13.15 11.01 6.27
N ARG A 7 -13.64 11.76 5.25
CA ARG A 7 -13.45 11.39 3.85
C ARG A 7 -11.97 11.36 3.46
N GLN A 8 -11.21 12.39 3.81
CA GLN A 8 -9.77 12.46 3.53
C GLN A 8 -8.99 11.35 4.23
N SER A 9 -9.36 10.99 5.47
CA SER A 9 -8.75 9.87 6.20
C SER A 9 -9.03 8.52 5.53
N CYS A 10 -10.25 8.31 5.01
CA CYS A 10 -10.60 7.12 4.25
C CYS A 10 -9.79 7.02 2.95
N LEU A 11 -9.71 8.12 2.19
CA LEU A 11 -8.92 8.18 0.96
C LEU A 11 -7.44 7.96 1.22
N MET A 12 -6.91 8.55 2.30
CA MET A 12 -5.53 8.35 2.71
C MET A 12 -5.22 6.86 2.94
N ILE A 13 -5.99 6.17 3.77
CA ILE A 13 -5.78 4.74 4.04
C ILE A 13 -5.93 3.92 2.76
N PHE A 14 -6.93 4.20 1.94
CA PHE A 14 -7.12 3.49 0.66
C PHE A 14 -5.92 3.64 -0.26
N ILE A 15 -5.50 4.88 -0.52
CA ILE A 15 -4.41 5.18 -1.46
C ILE A 15 -3.08 4.61 -0.95
N ILE A 16 -2.76 4.80 0.34
CA ILE A 16 -1.53 4.27 0.93
C ILE A 16 -1.51 2.75 0.85
N THR A 17 -2.60 2.08 1.23
CA THR A 17 -2.70 0.63 1.17
C THR A 17 -2.54 0.10 -0.26
N CYS A 18 -3.16 0.74 -1.24
CA CYS A 18 -2.99 0.38 -2.65
C CYS A 18 -1.56 0.63 -3.13
N ALA A 19 -1.01 1.84 -2.89
CA ALA A 19 0.31 2.22 -3.34
C ALA A 19 1.41 1.28 -2.80
N THR A 20 1.35 0.95 -1.52
CA THR A 20 2.36 0.11 -0.89
C THR A 20 2.25 -1.38 -1.21
N LYS A 21 1.15 -1.86 -1.80
CA LYS A 21 0.88 -3.30 -1.92
C LYS A 21 0.56 -3.80 -3.33
N LEU A 22 0.16 -2.93 -4.25
CA LEU A 22 -0.25 -3.40 -5.59
C LEU A 22 0.93 -3.57 -6.56
N LEU A 23 2.05 -2.89 -6.35
CA LEU A 23 3.16 -2.94 -7.30
C LEU A 23 3.97 -4.23 -7.17
N VAL A 24 4.55 -4.49 -6.02
CA VAL A 24 5.58 -5.53 -5.83
C VAL A 24 5.14 -6.65 -4.89
N LEU A 25 4.32 -6.36 -3.88
CA LEU A 25 3.99 -7.31 -2.82
C LEU A 25 3.37 -8.64 -3.31
N PRO A 26 2.44 -8.68 -4.29
CA PRO A 26 1.88 -9.96 -4.74
C PRO A 26 2.95 -10.89 -5.31
N SER A 27 3.85 -10.38 -6.15
CA SER A 27 4.96 -11.14 -6.72
C SER A 27 5.90 -11.68 -5.63
N LEU A 28 6.26 -10.86 -4.65
CA LEU A 28 7.09 -11.27 -3.52
C LEU A 28 6.44 -12.40 -2.70
N ILE A 29 5.16 -12.30 -2.39
CA ILE A 29 4.45 -13.35 -1.65
C ILE A 29 4.37 -14.62 -2.48
N ILE A 30 4.14 -14.53 -3.78
CA ILE A 30 4.09 -15.68 -4.70
C ILE A 30 5.40 -16.45 -4.68
N SER A 31 6.56 -15.79 -4.64
CA SER A 31 7.87 -16.43 -4.60
C SER A 31 8.02 -17.44 -3.45
N ARG A 32 7.29 -17.26 -2.36
CA ARG A 32 7.30 -18.14 -1.18
C ARG A 32 6.08 -19.05 -1.11
N SER A 33 4.88 -18.48 -1.23
CA SER A 33 3.61 -19.19 -1.04
C SER A 33 3.02 -19.80 -2.31
N GLY A 34 3.53 -19.41 -3.50
CA GLY A 34 2.99 -19.88 -4.78
C GLY A 34 1.51 -19.54 -4.93
N ASN A 35 0.71 -20.52 -5.31
CA ASN A 35 -0.73 -20.36 -5.51
C ASN A 35 -1.53 -19.98 -4.25
N ALA A 36 -0.94 -20.07 -3.06
CA ALA A 36 -1.56 -19.68 -1.79
C ALA A 36 -1.34 -18.20 -1.43
N VAL A 37 -0.91 -17.36 -2.37
CA VAL A 37 -0.68 -15.91 -2.20
C VAL A 37 -1.88 -15.21 -1.58
N TRP A 38 -3.08 -15.50 -2.05
CA TRP A 38 -4.32 -14.93 -1.55
C TRP A 38 -4.54 -15.21 -0.05
N LEU A 39 -4.20 -16.43 0.41
CA LEU A 39 -4.33 -16.83 1.81
C LEU A 39 -3.32 -16.08 2.69
N ALA A 40 -2.07 -15.94 2.23
CA ALA A 40 -1.07 -15.16 2.93
C ALA A 40 -1.52 -13.69 3.11
N ILE A 41 -2.01 -13.04 2.05
CA ILE A 41 -2.51 -11.67 2.12
C ILE A 41 -3.72 -11.57 3.07
N LEU A 42 -4.65 -12.52 3.06
CA LEU A 42 -5.80 -12.52 3.97
C LEU A 42 -5.38 -12.68 5.45
N ILE A 43 -4.41 -13.56 5.75
CA ILE A 43 -3.89 -13.72 7.11
C ILE A 43 -3.26 -12.41 7.59
N MET A 44 -2.41 -11.79 6.77
CA MET A 44 -1.76 -10.53 7.11
C MET A 44 -2.77 -9.40 7.27
N THR A 45 -3.80 -9.34 6.41
CA THR A 45 -4.92 -8.40 6.54
C THR A 45 -5.67 -8.59 7.85
N ALA A 46 -5.91 -9.83 8.26
CA ALA A 46 -6.58 -10.12 9.53
C ALA A 46 -5.75 -9.67 10.73
N ILE A 47 -4.44 -9.89 10.70
CA ILE A 47 -3.51 -9.40 11.74
C ILE A 47 -3.52 -7.87 11.79
N ASP A 48 -3.40 -7.22 10.65
CA ASP A 48 -3.44 -5.76 10.54
C ASP A 48 -4.77 -5.19 11.09
N MET A 49 -5.89 -5.85 10.80
CA MET A 49 -7.20 -5.48 11.32
C MET A 49 -7.30 -5.57 12.85
N ILE A 50 -6.66 -6.56 13.49
CA ILE A 50 -6.64 -6.66 14.96
C ILE A 50 -5.95 -5.42 15.54
N PHE A 51 -4.79 -5.02 15.01
CA PHE A 51 -4.10 -3.82 15.45
C PHE A 51 -4.91 -2.54 15.17
N PHE A 52 -5.56 -2.48 14.02
CA PHE A 52 -6.43 -1.37 13.66
C PHE A 52 -7.58 -1.19 14.66
N LEU A 53 -8.23 -2.31 15.05
CA LEU A 53 -9.28 -2.31 16.06
C LEU A 53 -8.76 -1.92 17.46
N LEU A 54 -7.55 -2.33 17.84
CA LEU A 54 -6.92 -1.90 19.09
C LEU A 54 -6.70 -0.38 19.12
N ILE A 55 -6.20 0.21 18.04
CA ILE A 55 -6.03 1.68 17.93
C ILE A 55 -7.39 2.38 18.07
N PHE A 56 -8.44 1.85 17.46
CA PHE A 56 -9.78 2.40 17.58
C PHE A 56 -10.33 2.31 19.01
N ALA A 57 -10.10 1.18 19.69
CA ALA A 57 -10.49 1.00 21.07
C ALA A 57 -9.78 2.03 21.99
N ILE A 58 -8.48 2.25 21.80
CA ILE A 58 -7.70 3.27 22.50
C ILE A 58 -8.29 4.65 22.27
N LYS A 59 -8.56 5.01 21.02
CA LYS A 59 -9.08 6.33 20.68
C LYS A 59 -10.52 6.55 21.18
N LYS A 60 -11.33 5.51 21.20
CA LYS A 60 -12.69 5.56 21.78
C LYS A 60 -12.65 5.76 23.29
N ALA A 61 -11.71 5.10 23.97
CA ALA A 61 -11.52 5.24 25.42
C ALA A 61 -10.93 6.61 25.81
N PHE A 62 -10.08 7.19 24.96
CA PHE A 62 -9.34 8.42 25.21
C PHE A 62 -9.46 9.41 24.04
N PRO A 63 -10.64 10.00 23.78
CA PRO A 63 -10.89 10.78 22.56
C PRO A 63 -9.99 12.01 22.40
N ASN A 64 -9.57 12.64 23.48
CA ASN A 64 -8.78 13.89 23.47
C ASN A 64 -7.28 13.67 23.68
N ILE A 65 -6.82 12.44 23.86
CA ILE A 65 -5.41 12.15 24.10
C ILE A 65 -4.67 12.08 22.76
N THR A 66 -3.53 12.73 22.68
CA THR A 66 -2.59 12.52 21.58
C THR A 66 -1.85 11.20 21.81
N MET A 67 -1.37 10.59 20.73
CA MET A 67 -0.62 9.35 20.84
C MET A 67 0.64 9.50 21.70
N ARG A 68 1.28 10.65 21.60
CA ARG A 68 2.42 10.99 22.45
C ARG A 68 2.05 10.97 23.94
N GLU A 69 0.98 11.66 24.32
CA GLU A 69 0.52 11.69 25.70
C GLU A 69 0.09 10.30 26.20
N PHE A 70 -0.50 9.48 25.32
CA PHE A 70 -0.86 8.11 25.64
C PHE A 70 0.37 7.28 26.02
N PHE A 71 1.43 7.32 25.24
CA PHE A 71 2.67 6.60 25.56
C PHE A 71 3.40 7.23 26.75
N GLU A 72 3.44 8.55 26.88
CA GLU A 72 4.07 9.22 28.02
C GLU A 72 3.38 8.87 29.35
N LYS A 73 2.05 8.74 29.35
CA LYS A 73 1.28 8.32 30.53
C LYS A 73 1.39 6.83 30.83
N GLY A 74 1.48 5.98 29.79
CA GLY A 74 1.54 4.53 29.95
C GLY A 74 2.92 4.01 30.32
N CYS A 75 3.96 4.48 29.65
CA CYS A 75 5.31 3.93 29.74
C CYS A 75 6.36 4.94 30.26
N GLY A 76 5.95 6.18 30.54
CA GLY A 76 6.84 7.25 30.96
C GLY A 76 7.55 7.96 29.80
N LYS A 77 8.07 9.16 30.05
CA LYS A 77 8.62 10.07 29.03
C LYS A 77 9.82 9.50 28.27
N VAL A 78 10.69 8.73 28.92
CA VAL A 78 11.92 8.20 28.30
C VAL A 78 11.55 7.10 27.29
N ILE A 79 10.75 6.13 27.72
CA ILE A 79 10.31 5.01 26.85
C ILE A 79 9.47 5.54 25.70
N ALA A 80 8.59 6.50 25.92
CA ALA A 80 7.82 7.15 24.88
C ALA A 80 8.71 7.77 23.80
N LYS A 81 9.78 8.48 24.16
CA LYS A 81 10.74 9.05 23.20
C LYS A 81 11.43 7.97 22.36
N ILE A 82 11.84 6.86 22.99
CA ILE A 82 12.47 5.73 22.29
C ILE A 82 11.47 5.12 21.29
N LEU A 83 10.22 4.88 21.70
CA LEU A 83 9.18 4.35 20.83
C LEU A 83 8.92 5.27 19.63
N PHE A 84 8.83 6.59 19.83
CA PHE A 84 8.66 7.53 18.72
C PHE A 84 9.87 7.56 17.78
N PHE A 85 11.08 7.44 18.30
CA PHE A 85 12.28 7.33 17.48
C PHE A 85 12.26 6.07 16.61
N VAL A 86 11.91 4.93 17.22
CA VAL A 86 11.77 3.65 16.47
C VAL A 86 10.68 3.74 15.41
N LEU A 87 9.52 4.33 15.72
CA LEU A 87 8.46 4.54 14.72
C LEU A 87 8.90 5.47 13.59
N GLY A 88 9.62 6.55 13.91
CA GLY A 88 10.19 7.42 12.89
C GLY A 88 11.18 6.70 11.98
N LEU A 89 12.01 5.82 12.54
CA LEU A 89 12.93 4.98 11.76
C LEU A 89 12.17 3.99 10.86
N LEU A 90 11.11 3.37 11.37
CA LEU A 90 10.26 2.47 10.58
C LEU A 90 9.60 3.21 9.39
N PHE A 91 9.11 4.42 9.59
CA PHE A 91 8.55 5.22 8.49
C PHE A 91 9.61 5.64 7.48
N ALA A 92 10.80 6.05 7.94
CA ALA A 92 11.91 6.35 7.04
C ALA A 92 12.31 5.13 6.20
N MET A 93 12.31 3.92 6.79
CA MET A 93 12.53 2.67 6.04
C MET A 93 11.42 2.39 5.02
N LYS A 94 10.15 2.64 5.36
CA LYS A 94 9.04 2.51 4.40
C LYS A 94 9.18 3.47 3.23
N VAL A 95 9.52 4.73 3.48
CA VAL A 95 9.80 5.70 2.41
C VAL A 95 10.96 5.24 1.52
N ALA A 96 12.05 4.79 2.11
CA ALA A 96 13.22 4.28 1.37
C ALA A 96 12.85 3.06 0.49
N MET A 97 12.00 2.16 1.01
CA MET A 97 11.47 1.03 0.25
C MET A 97 10.62 1.49 -0.95
N LEU A 98 9.67 2.41 -0.74
CA LEU A 98 8.83 2.95 -1.81
C LEU A 98 9.66 3.70 -2.88
N ILE A 99 10.69 4.45 -2.47
CA ILE A 99 11.63 5.10 -3.41
C ILE A 99 12.32 4.04 -4.27
N ARG A 100 12.77 2.94 -3.66
CA ARG A 100 13.41 1.84 -4.36
C ARG A 100 12.45 1.16 -5.34
N GLU A 101 11.23 0.84 -4.90
CA GLU A 101 10.18 0.23 -5.74
C GLU A 101 9.86 1.12 -6.95
N CYS A 102 9.70 2.42 -6.72
CA CYS A 102 9.46 3.39 -7.77
C CYS A 102 10.63 3.48 -8.77
N TYR A 103 11.87 3.44 -8.28
CA TYR A 103 13.04 3.40 -9.14
C TYR A 103 13.11 2.13 -9.99
N GLU A 104 12.95 0.95 -9.38
CA GLU A 104 12.91 -0.33 -10.08
C GLU A 104 11.78 -0.35 -11.13
N PHE A 105 10.60 0.16 -10.79
CA PHE A 105 9.49 0.31 -11.70
C PHE A 105 9.84 1.15 -12.93
N TYR A 106 10.47 2.32 -12.76
CA TYR A 106 10.88 3.16 -13.90
C TYR A 106 12.00 2.55 -14.74
N THR A 107 12.94 1.87 -14.13
CA THR A 107 14.04 1.20 -14.88
C THR A 107 13.54 0.01 -15.68
N GLU A 108 12.54 -0.72 -15.18
CA GLU A 108 11.95 -1.86 -15.89
C GLU A 108 10.97 -1.43 -16.99
N THR A 109 10.24 -0.32 -16.81
CA THR A 109 9.14 0.05 -17.73
C THR A 109 9.46 1.17 -18.71
N ALA A 110 10.28 2.13 -18.35
CA ALA A 110 10.44 3.36 -19.12
C ALA A 110 11.88 3.73 -19.48
N TYR A 111 12.83 3.52 -18.59
CA TYR A 111 14.20 4.05 -18.72
C TYR A 111 15.25 3.03 -18.25
N VAL A 112 15.67 2.12 -19.14
CA VAL A 112 16.61 1.03 -18.82
C VAL A 112 17.92 1.52 -18.19
N ASP A 113 18.40 2.70 -18.57
CA ASP A 113 19.67 3.28 -18.09
C ASP A 113 19.47 4.45 -17.11
N LEU A 114 18.37 4.47 -16.35
CA LEU A 114 18.11 5.52 -15.38
C LEU A 114 19.14 5.50 -14.25
N ASN A 115 19.91 6.58 -14.13
CA ASN A 115 20.88 6.70 -13.04
C ASN A 115 20.14 6.98 -11.71
N TRP A 116 20.54 6.26 -10.65
CA TRP A 116 19.97 6.39 -9.32
C TRP A 116 19.93 7.84 -8.78
N PHE A 117 21.03 8.58 -8.96
CA PHE A 117 21.11 9.98 -8.50
C PHE A 117 20.17 10.90 -9.30
N THR A 118 20.04 10.67 -10.61
CA THR A 118 19.14 11.43 -11.47
C THR A 118 17.68 11.22 -11.07
N PHE A 119 17.33 10.02 -10.59
CA PHE A 119 16.01 9.71 -10.06
C PHE A 119 15.82 10.28 -8.65
N LEU A 120 16.77 10.05 -7.75
CA LEU A 120 16.65 10.40 -6.34
C LEU A 120 16.58 11.91 -6.08
N PHE A 121 17.29 12.71 -6.90
CA PHE A 121 17.34 14.17 -6.70
C PHE A 121 15.97 14.84 -6.83
N PRO A 122 15.20 14.70 -7.92
CA PRO A 122 13.87 15.30 -8.04
C PRO A 122 12.88 14.72 -7.04
N VAL A 123 12.96 13.42 -6.73
CA VAL A 123 12.13 12.77 -5.71
C VAL A 123 12.40 13.38 -4.34
N GLY A 124 13.65 13.55 -3.97
CA GLY A 124 14.06 14.17 -2.70
C GLY A 124 13.58 15.62 -2.57
N LEU A 125 13.69 16.42 -3.64
CA LEU A 125 13.18 17.79 -3.68
C LEU A 125 11.65 17.82 -3.49
N MET A 126 10.93 16.91 -4.15
CA MET A 126 9.50 16.82 -4.06
C MET A 126 9.06 16.41 -2.65
N LEU A 127 9.68 15.39 -2.06
CA LEU A 127 9.38 14.96 -0.69
C LEU A 127 9.70 16.07 0.33
N GLY A 128 10.84 16.76 0.17
CA GLY A 128 11.18 17.93 0.98
C GLY A 128 10.14 19.04 0.89
N TYR A 129 9.62 19.32 -0.32
CA TYR A 129 8.53 20.27 -0.50
C TYR A 129 7.22 19.80 0.17
N VAL A 130 6.83 18.54 0.00
CA VAL A 130 5.61 17.97 0.60
C VAL A 130 5.69 18.02 2.12
N ALA A 131 6.84 17.71 2.73
CA ALA A 131 7.06 17.76 4.17
C ALA A 131 6.82 19.16 4.77
N THR A 132 6.91 20.24 3.98
CA THR A 132 6.59 21.61 4.43
C THR A 132 5.08 21.90 4.44
N LYS A 133 4.25 21.04 3.84
CA LYS A 133 2.82 21.31 3.69
C LYS A 133 2.02 20.83 4.89
N PRO A 134 0.93 21.54 5.24
CA PRO A 134 0.04 21.10 6.28
C PRO A 134 -0.75 19.86 5.84
N LEU A 135 -1.05 18.99 6.79
CA LEU A 135 -1.72 17.70 6.56
C LEU A 135 -3.05 17.81 5.79
N ASN A 136 -3.81 18.89 6.01
CA ASN A 136 -5.07 19.13 5.28
C ASN A 136 -4.86 19.50 3.81
N ALA A 137 -3.72 20.11 3.44
CA ALA A 137 -3.40 20.35 2.04
C ALA A 137 -3.09 19.03 1.32
N MET A 138 -2.36 18.13 1.99
CA MET A 138 -2.14 16.78 1.52
C MET A 138 -3.46 16.01 1.41
N GLY A 139 -4.35 16.11 2.41
CA GLY A 139 -5.69 15.51 2.37
C GLY A 139 -6.54 15.97 1.19
N ARG A 140 -6.45 17.24 0.78
CA ARG A 140 -7.16 17.74 -0.42
C ARG A 140 -6.59 17.20 -1.72
N SER A 141 -5.28 17.01 -1.80
CA SER A 141 -4.69 16.41 -3.01
C SER A 141 -5.13 14.96 -3.21
N LEU A 142 -5.41 14.20 -2.13
CA LEU A 142 -5.98 12.85 -2.23
C LEU A 142 -7.33 12.84 -2.96
N GLU A 143 -8.16 13.86 -2.76
CA GLU A 143 -9.47 13.96 -3.39
C GLU A 143 -9.39 14.13 -4.91
N ILE A 144 -8.26 14.62 -5.41
CA ILE A 144 -7.97 14.72 -6.85
C ILE A 144 -7.32 13.42 -7.35
N PHE A 145 -6.28 12.97 -6.67
CA PHE A 145 -5.50 11.81 -7.11
C PHE A 145 -6.27 10.49 -7.09
N ILE A 146 -7.30 10.35 -6.24
CA ILE A 146 -8.12 9.14 -6.20
C ILE A 146 -8.73 8.79 -7.55
N TYR A 147 -9.12 9.78 -8.36
CA TYR A 147 -9.71 9.50 -9.67
C TYR A 147 -8.70 8.90 -10.64
N PHE A 148 -7.45 9.35 -10.60
CA PHE A 148 -6.37 8.81 -11.43
C PHE A 148 -6.00 7.39 -10.99
N ILE A 149 -5.87 7.17 -9.68
CA ILE A 149 -5.53 5.86 -9.10
C ILE A 149 -6.67 4.87 -9.37
N ALA A 150 -7.93 5.27 -9.16
CA ALA A 150 -9.08 4.43 -9.45
C ALA A 150 -9.15 4.08 -10.94
N MET A 151 -8.86 5.03 -11.84
CA MET A 151 -8.80 4.78 -13.27
C MET A 151 -7.73 3.74 -13.61
N ALA A 152 -6.52 3.85 -13.06
CA ALA A 152 -5.45 2.89 -13.29
C ALA A 152 -5.84 1.47 -12.81
N ILE A 153 -6.43 1.37 -11.61
CA ILE A 153 -6.90 0.10 -11.05
C ILE A 153 -8.02 -0.50 -11.92
N ILE A 154 -9.04 0.29 -12.26
CA ILE A 154 -10.18 -0.16 -13.09
C ILE A 154 -9.67 -0.66 -14.45
N MET A 155 -8.76 0.06 -15.09
CA MET A 155 -8.17 -0.35 -16.36
C MET A 155 -7.43 -1.68 -16.23
N ALA A 156 -6.59 -1.84 -15.20
CA ALA A 156 -5.88 -3.08 -14.95
C ALA A 156 -6.84 -4.27 -14.81
N PHE A 157 -7.94 -4.09 -14.08
CA PHE A 157 -8.94 -5.16 -13.89
C PHE A 157 -9.77 -5.46 -15.13
N LEU A 158 -10.31 -4.43 -15.80
CA LEU A 158 -11.17 -4.62 -16.98
C LEU A 158 -10.48 -5.42 -18.08
N PHE A 159 -9.19 -5.20 -18.27
CA PHE A 159 -8.45 -5.89 -19.29
C PHE A 159 -7.99 -7.29 -18.90
N SER A 160 -7.85 -7.57 -17.61
CA SER A 160 -7.27 -8.82 -17.09
C SER A 160 -8.32 -9.91 -16.83
N VAL A 161 -9.54 -9.53 -16.47
CA VAL A 161 -10.60 -10.48 -16.02
C VAL A 161 -10.91 -11.57 -17.04
N SER A 162 -10.84 -11.26 -18.34
CA SER A 162 -11.15 -12.23 -19.40
C SER A 162 -10.11 -13.35 -19.52
N SER A 163 -8.93 -13.21 -18.95
CA SER A 163 -7.80 -14.14 -19.06
C SER A 163 -7.56 -14.94 -17.77
N VAL A 164 -8.44 -14.82 -16.77
CA VAL A 164 -8.29 -15.50 -15.47
C VAL A 164 -8.62 -16.98 -15.58
N ASP A 165 -7.68 -17.84 -15.20
CA ASP A 165 -7.88 -19.27 -15.02
C ASP A 165 -8.00 -19.62 -13.54
N PHE A 166 -9.20 -19.93 -13.07
CA PHE A 166 -9.45 -20.34 -11.68
C PHE A 166 -8.86 -21.71 -11.32
N PHE A 167 -8.62 -22.58 -12.30
CA PHE A 167 -8.01 -23.89 -12.06
C PHE A 167 -6.53 -23.81 -11.72
N ALA A 168 -5.85 -22.71 -12.06
CA ALA A 168 -4.45 -22.46 -11.69
C ALA A 168 -4.19 -22.51 -10.18
N PHE A 169 -5.24 -22.31 -9.36
CA PHE A 169 -5.13 -22.32 -7.89
C PHE A 169 -5.28 -23.71 -7.26
N LEU A 170 -5.58 -24.74 -8.03
CA LEU A 170 -5.72 -26.07 -7.48
C LEU A 170 -4.38 -26.83 -7.51
N PRO A 171 -4.04 -27.55 -6.41
CA PRO A 171 -4.69 -27.56 -5.09
C PRO A 171 -4.40 -26.26 -4.34
N PHE A 172 -5.36 -25.74 -3.55
CA PHE A 172 -5.34 -24.37 -2.97
C PHE A 172 -4.08 -24.00 -2.15
N VAL A 173 -3.37 -24.94 -1.56
CA VAL A 173 -2.15 -24.72 -0.78
C VAL A 173 -1.08 -25.71 -1.19
N LYS A 174 -0.61 -25.63 -2.43
CA LYS A 174 0.36 -26.58 -3.01
C LYS A 174 1.67 -26.66 -2.22
N ASN A 175 2.19 -25.51 -1.76
CA ASN A 175 3.46 -25.41 -1.05
C ASN A 175 3.35 -25.64 0.47
N GLY A 176 2.15 -25.95 0.97
CA GLY A 176 1.87 -26.19 2.38
C GLY A 176 1.73 -24.92 3.23
N MET A 177 1.09 -25.05 4.40
CA MET A 177 0.80 -23.93 5.30
C MET A 177 2.08 -23.27 5.87
N LYS A 178 3.16 -24.04 6.04
CA LYS A 178 4.44 -23.50 6.52
C LYS A 178 4.99 -22.43 5.59
N SER A 179 4.88 -22.62 4.29
CA SER A 179 5.28 -21.67 3.26
C SER A 179 4.45 -20.37 3.32
N VAL A 180 3.14 -20.50 3.54
CA VAL A 180 2.23 -19.35 3.74
C VAL A 180 2.62 -18.54 4.98
N LEU A 181 2.85 -19.21 6.11
CA LEU A 181 3.24 -18.51 7.34
C LEU A 181 4.64 -17.88 7.24
N SER A 182 5.59 -18.53 6.56
CA SER A 182 6.90 -17.94 6.29
C SER A 182 6.76 -16.66 5.47
N SER A 183 5.96 -16.68 4.41
CA SER A 183 5.73 -15.47 3.59
C SER A 183 5.08 -14.34 4.39
N CYS A 184 4.18 -14.66 5.33
CA CYS A 184 3.60 -13.64 6.22
C CYS A 184 4.66 -12.96 7.11
N LEU A 185 5.65 -13.72 7.60
CA LEU A 185 6.73 -13.16 8.42
C LEU A 185 7.72 -12.35 7.57
N ASP A 186 8.15 -12.90 6.43
CA ASP A 186 9.14 -12.27 5.55
C ASP A 186 8.65 -10.93 4.99
N TYR A 187 7.35 -10.81 4.73
CA TYR A 187 6.75 -9.62 4.11
C TYR A 187 5.86 -8.80 5.06
N ALA A 188 5.95 -9.04 6.38
CA ALA A 188 5.19 -8.30 7.39
C ALA A 188 5.42 -6.78 7.33
N PHE A 189 6.60 -6.34 6.87
CA PHE A 189 6.96 -4.92 6.78
C PHE A 189 6.09 -4.10 5.80
N TRP A 190 5.51 -4.74 4.77
CA TRP A 190 4.56 -4.07 3.85
C TRP A 190 3.24 -3.71 4.52
N PHE A 191 2.92 -4.33 5.64
CA PHE A 191 1.72 -4.08 6.44
C PHE A 191 1.99 -3.03 7.54
N GLY A 192 0.98 -2.73 8.35
CA GLY A 192 1.11 -1.77 9.44
C GLY A 192 0.79 -0.32 9.02
N ASP A 193 0.00 -0.10 7.98
CA ASP A 193 -0.44 1.26 7.56
C ASP A 193 -1.28 1.95 8.65
N PHE A 194 -1.87 1.19 9.56
CA PHE A 194 -2.56 1.68 10.76
C PHE A 194 -1.63 2.49 11.68
N LEU A 195 -0.32 2.22 11.68
CA LEU A 195 0.64 2.99 12.49
C LEU A 195 0.65 4.46 12.07
N LEU A 196 0.52 4.74 10.77
CA LEU A 196 0.39 6.10 10.28
C LEU A 196 -0.89 6.76 10.80
N LEU A 197 -2.03 6.06 10.72
CA LEU A 197 -3.29 6.57 11.25
C LEU A 197 -3.19 6.86 12.77
N MET A 198 -2.48 6.00 13.50
CA MET A 198 -2.21 6.20 14.91
C MET A 198 -1.46 7.51 15.18
N MET A 199 -0.42 7.80 14.38
CA MET A 199 0.39 9.01 14.54
C MET A 199 -0.37 10.30 14.28
N ILE A 200 -1.25 10.30 13.27
CA ILE A 200 -2.03 11.48 12.87
C ILE A 200 -3.40 11.60 13.55
N MET A 201 -3.79 10.62 14.38
CA MET A 201 -5.13 10.54 14.96
C MET A 201 -5.52 11.77 15.81
N GLY A 202 -4.53 12.50 16.37
CA GLY A 202 -4.74 13.79 17.06
C GLY A 202 -5.13 14.94 16.12
N LYS A 203 -4.97 14.78 14.81
CA LYS A 203 -5.28 15.78 13.75
C LYS A 203 -6.42 15.35 12.83
N ILE A 204 -7.23 14.38 13.26
CA ILE A 204 -8.38 13.88 12.52
C ILE A 204 -9.65 14.29 13.24
N LYS A 205 -10.60 14.87 12.50
CA LYS A 205 -11.94 15.13 12.99
C LYS A 205 -12.76 13.84 12.97
N ILE A 206 -13.05 13.32 14.16
CA ILE A 206 -13.83 12.09 14.31
C ILE A 206 -15.31 12.43 14.22
N GLU A 207 -15.94 11.98 13.14
CA GLU A 207 -17.36 12.11 12.88
C GLU A 207 -18.11 10.80 13.22
N LYS A 208 -19.43 10.85 13.18
CA LYS A 208 -20.27 9.64 13.34
C LYS A 208 -19.87 8.56 12.34
N ASN A 209 -19.66 7.34 12.81
CA ASN A 209 -19.25 6.17 12.02
C ASN A 209 -17.84 6.29 11.36
N PHE A 210 -16.96 7.18 11.85
CA PHE A 210 -15.59 7.30 11.36
C PHE A 210 -14.88 5.94 11.26
N PHE A 211 -14.89 5.17 12.33
CA PHE A 211 -14.19 3.90 12.41
C PHE A 211 -14.70 2.88 11.38
N GLY A 212 -16.01 2.74 11.22
CA GLY A 212 -16.59 1.85 10.21
C GLY A 212 -16.22 2.24 8.79
N LYS A 213 -16.21 3.55 8.48
CA LYS A 213 -15.84 4.06 7.15
C LYS A 213 -14.35 3.79 6.84
N VAL A 214 -13.45 4.02 7.79
CA VAL A 214 -12.02 3.78 7.62
C VAL A 214 -11.73 2.28 7.49
N THR A 215 -12.39 1.43 8.30
CA THR A 215 -12.31 -0.04 8.16
C THR A 215 -12.76 -0.49 6.78
N LEU A 216 -13.90 0.00 6.31
CA LEU A 216 -14.40 -0.34 4.97
C LEU A 216 -13.43 0.10 3.88
N SER A 217 -12.84 1.28 4.02
CA SER A 217 -11.83 1.80 3.09
C SER A 217 -10.59 0.90 3.03
N TYR A 218 -10.07 0.48 4.18
CA TYR A 218 -8.95 -0.46 4.26
C TYR A 218 -9.28 -1.81 3.63
N LEU A 219 -10.42 -2.41 4.01
CA LEU A 219 -10.84 -3.71 3.47
C LEU A 219 -11.11 -3.66 1.97
N SER A 220 -11.64 -2.56 1.44
CA SER A 220 -11.82 -2.39 0.00
C SER A 220 -10.47 -2.33 -0.74
N ALA A 221 -9.47 -1.61 -0.20
CA ALA A 221 -8.13 -1.61 -0.75
C ALA A 221 -7.49 -3.01 -0.72
N MET A 222 -7.58 -3.73 0.42
CA MET A 222 -7.05 -5.09 0.54
C MET A 222 -7.76 -6.09 -0.39
N SER A 223 -9.07 -5.93 -0.63
CA SER A 223 -9.79 -6.74 -1.61
C SER A 223 -9.23 -6.57 -3.02
N ILE A 224 -8.85 -5.35 -3.39
CA ILE A 224 -8.20 -5.06 -4.67
C ILE A 224 -6.82 -5.73 -4.74
N VAL A 225 -6.04 -5.68 -3.65
CA VAL A 225 -4.72 -6.35 -3.57
C VAL A 225 -4.86 -7.86 -3.75
N VAL A 226 -5.80 -8.49 -3.05
CA VAL A 226 -6.08 -9.93 -3.19
C VAL A 226 -6.50 -10.28 -4.61
N ALA A 227 -7.41 -9.49 -5.19
CA ALA A 227 -7.91 -9.74 -6.54
C ALA A 227 -6.80 -9.58 -7.59
N LEU A 228 -5.91 -8.57 -7.46
CA LEU A 228 -4.78 -8.41 -8.36
C LEU A 228 -3.76 -9.55 -8.22
N ALA A 229 -3.45 -9.96 -6.99
CA ALA A 229 -2.58 -11.11 -6.73
C ALA A 229 -3.15 -12.40 -7.35
N PHE A 230 -4.47 -12.55 -7.29
CA PHE A 230 -5.17 -13.67 -7.91
C PHE A 230 -5.03 -13.64 -9.43
N ILE A 231 -5.28 -12.50 -10.06
CA ILE A 231 -5.12 -12.32 -11.51
C ILE A 231 -3.68 -12.59 -11.92
N HIS A 232 -2.70 -12.00 -11.23
CA HIS A 232 -1.29 -12.16 -11.52
C HIS A 232 -0.84 -13.64 -11.49
N TYR A 233 -1.19 -14.36 -10.44
CA TYR A 233 -0.88 -15.79 -10.38
C TYR A 233 -1.61 -16.62 -11.44
N SER A 234 -2.87 -16.28 -11.76
CA SER A 234 -3.65 -16.94 -12.80
C SER A 234 -3.02 -16.79 -14.19
N LEU A 235 -2.45 -15.62 -14.50
CA LEU A 235 -1.82 -15.34 -15.79
C LEU A 235 -0.45 -16.00 -15.94
N PHE A 236 0.38 -15.94 -14.90
CA PHE A 236 1.79 -16.33 -14.98
C PHE A 236 2.09 -17.68 -14.31
N GLY A 237 1.20 -18.17 -13.45
CA GLY A 237 1.37 -19.47 -12.78
C GLY A 237 2.67 -19.57 -11.98
N ALA A 238 3.46 -20.62 -12.27
CA ALA A 238 4.69 -20.91 -11.54
C ALA A 238 5.82 -19.88 -11.77
N ILE A 239 5.75 -19.08 -12.83
CA ILE A 239 6.76 -18.04 -13.14
C ILE A 239 6.33 -16.64 -12.67
N ALA A 240 5.22 -16.52 -11.98
CA ALA A 240 4.68 -15.25 -11.53
C ALA A 240 5.63 -14.47 -10.59
N ASP A 241 6.56 -15.15 -9.93
CA ASP A 241 7.58 -14.56 -9.07
C ASP A 241 8.73 -13.89 -9.85
N THR A 242 8.89 -14.21 -11.13
CA THR A 242 9.89 -13.56 -11.99
C THR A 242 9.43 -12.18 -12.48
N TYR A 243 8.13 -11.93 -12.47
CA TYR A 243 7.49 -10.67 -12.83
C TYR A 243 7.31 -9.82 -11.58
N LYS A 244 8.10 -8.75 -11.46
CA LYS A 244 8.22 -7.99 -10.21
C LYS A 244 7.18 -6.89 -10.05
N THR A 245 6.70 -6.33 -11.15
CA THR A 245 5.80 -5.16 -11.17
C THR A 245 4.36 -5.57 -11.44
N THR A 246 3.75 -6.25 -10.50
CA THR A 246 2.46 -6.97 -10.63
C THR A 246 1.39 -6.24 -11.44
N ILE A 247 1.12 -4.95 -11.16
CA ILE A 247 0.05 -4.21 -11.85
C ILE A 247 0.41 -3.92 -13.32
N VAL A 248 1.70 -3.73 -13.62
CA VAL A 248 2.20 -3.48 -14.98
C VAL A 248 2.22 -4.78 -15.76
N ASP A 249 2.82 -5.81 -15.20
CA ASP A 249 2.96 -7.12 -15.82
C ASP A 249 1.60 -7.68 -16.26
N VAL A 250 0.60 -7.54 -15.37
CA VAL A 250 -0.78 -7.93 -15.67
C VAL A 250 -1.34 -7.17 -16.87
N THR A 251 -1.04 -5.88 -17.02
CA THR A 251 -1.54 -5.09 -18.16
C THR A 251 -0.77 -5.31 -19.46
N GLU A 252 0.50 -5.64 -19.38
CA GLU A 252 1.34 -5.93 -20.55
C GLU A 252 1.03 -7.30 -21.17
N TYR A 253 0.67 -8.29 -20.35
CA TYR A 253 0.43 -9.65 -20.79
C TYR A 253 -0.84 -9.81 -21.64
N ILE A 254 -1.74 -8.83 -21.66
CA ILE A 254 -3.03 -8.97 -22.31
C ILE A 254 -2.88 -8.88 -23.84
N PRO A 255 -3.11 -9.97 -24.61
CA PRO A 255 -2.86 -10.02 -26.06
C PRO A 255 -3.62 -8.96 -26.87
N ARG A 256 -4.78 -8.52 -26.37
CA ARG A 256 -5.62 -7.50 -27.03
C ARG A 256 -5.05 -6.09 -26.92
N LEU A 257 -4.15 -5.85 -25.96
CA LEU A 257 -3.50 -4.57 -25.76
C LEU A 257 -2.07 -4.52 -26.32
N SER A 258 -1.46 -5.68 -26.61
CA SER A 258 -0.11 -5.74 -27.20
C SER A 258 -0.03 -5.03 -28.57
N THR A 259 -1.12 -4.95 -29.31
CA THR A 259 -1.23 -4.15 -30.53
C THR A 259 -1.38 -2.65 -30.25
N SER A 260 -1.75 -2.25 -29.04
CA SER A 260 -2.04 -0.85 -28.71
C SER A 260 -0.97 -0.20 -27.84
N GLY A 261 0.00 -0.95 -27.30
CA GLY A 261 1.21 -0.50 -26.54
C GLY A 261 1.07 0.73 -25.59
N ARG A 262 -0.02 1.47 -25.78
CA ARG A 262 -0.24 2.80 -25.20
C ARG A 262 -0.94 2.79 -23.84
N PHE A 263 -1.64 1.70 -23.49
CA PHE A 263 -2.40 1.66 -22.22
C PHE A 263 -1.52 1.38 -21.01
N THR A 264 -0.48 0.59 -21.15
CA THR A 264 0.53 0.42 -20.09
C THR A 264 1.13 1.75 -19.69
N TRP A 265 1.36 2.66 -20.64
CA TRP A 265 1.86 4.01 -20.33
C TRP A 265 0.93 4.82 -19.44
N VAL A 266 -0.38 4.61 -19.49
CA VAL A 266 -1.32 5.27 -18.56
C VAL A 266 -1.01 4.84 -17.12
N ILE A 267 -0.75 3.55 -16.89
CA ILE A 267 -0.38 3.04 -15.57
C ILE A 267 1.02 3.53 -15.17
N VAL A 268 1.98 3.50 -16.10
CA VAL A 268 3.34 4.00 -15.88
C VAL A 268 3.35 5.47 -15.44
N PHE A 269 2.45 6.30 -15.94
CA PHE A 269 2.35 7.70 -15.53
C PHE A 269 1.51 7.91 -14.27
N LEU A 270 0.45 7.14 -14.06
CA LEU A 270 -0.47 7.38 -12.95
C LEU A 270 -0.03 6.69 -11.65
N TRP A 271 0.60 5.52 -11.73
CA TRP A 271 0.97 4.75 -10.54
C TRP A 271 2.00 5.45 -9.65
N PRO A 272 3.07 6.06 -10.18
CA PRO A 272 4.01 6.80 -9.36
C PRO A 272 3.39 7.94 -8.56
N ILE A 273 2.28 8.52 -9.04
CA ILE A 273 1.54 9.53 -8.28
C ILE A 273 1.01 8.94 -6.98
N ALA A 274 0.50 7.70 -7.01
CA ALA A 274 0.04 7.02 -5.81
C ALA A 274 1.18 6.77 -4.80
N GLU A 275 2.33 6.33 -5.30
CA GLU A 275 3.52 6.08 -4.46
C GLU A 275 4.09 7.38 -3.87
N PHE A 276 4.19 8.44 -4.67
CA PHE A 276 4.64 9.74 -4.16
C PHE A 276 3.70 10.32 -3.12
N VAL A 277 2.39 10.13 -3.29
CA VAL A 277 1.41 10.51 -2.27
C VAL A 277 1.61 9.69 -0.99
N ALA A 278 1.80 8.37 -1.11
CA ALA A 278 2.06 7.50 0.04
C ALA A 278 3.35 7.90 0.78
N MET A 279 4.45 8.12 0.04
CA MET A 279 5.72 8.60 0.61
C MET A 279 5.56 9.92 1.38
N GLY A 280 4.74 10.84 0.86
CA GLY A 280 4.49 12.13 1.50
C GLY A 280 3.76 12.05 2.84
N PHE A 281 3.03 10.95 3.09
CA PHE A 281 2.36 10.71 4.37
C PHE A 281 3.23 9.99 5.38
N TYR A 282 4.19 9.17 4.96
CA TYR A 282 5.16 8.51 5.83
C TYR A 282 6.28 9.48 6.23
#